data_5384839a5339b357d32bd74429190d9a
#
_entry.id   5384839a5339b357d32bd74429190d9a
#
_cell.length_a   1.000
_cell.length_b   1.000
_cell.length_c   1.000
_cell.angle_alpha   90.00
_cell.angle_beta   90.00
_cell.angle_gamma   90.00
#
_symmetry.space_group_name_H-M   'P 1'
#
loop_
_entity.id
_entity.type
_entity.pdbx_description
1 polymer ?
#
loop_
_entity_poly.entity_id
_entity_poly.type
_entity_poly.pdbx_seq_one_letter_code
_entity_poly.pdbx_strand_id
1 'polypeptide(L)'
;MSAWQSWSSYRADEIWTLELPRGGDLPWALFYPADYSIGAANLGIHYIFRRLKENGVAAERLFSSPISYRSVDADTMLERFPIITAGISYEGGFVTFCEWLKGANIPLSPYEREKNSYPILGVGGAISYINPLLVSGISDFVVLGDAVDILPYIIECMR
;
A
#
# COMPACT_ATOMS: atom_id res chain seq x y z
N MET A 1 -10.84 20.25 21.20
CA MET A 1 -11.41 19.04 20.58
C MET A 1 -11.00 19.05 19.14
N SER A 2 -10.01 18.23 18.75
CA SER A 2 -9.62 18.09 17.35
C SER A 2 -10.77 17.44 16.59
N ALA A 3 -11.30 18.14 15.59
CA ALA A 3 -12.23 17.52 14.65
C ALA A 3 -11.57 16.26 14.09
N TRP A 4 -12.22 15.12 14.19
CA TRP A 4 -11.75 13.88 13.61
C TRP A 4 -11.61 14.12 12.10
N GLN A 5 -10.37 14.21 11.62
CA GLN A 5 -10.12 14.26 10.19
C GLN A 5 -10.57 12.93 9.60
N SER A 6 -11.44 12.99 8.60
CA SER A 6 -11.88 11.82 7.87
C SER A 6 -11.53 11.98 6.39
N TRP A 7 -11.34 10.86 5.70
CA TRP A 7 -11.07 10.87 4.26
C TRP A 7 -12.25 11.34 3.39
N SER A 8 -13.44 11.51 3.98
CA SER A 8 -14.65 11.87 3.22
C SER A 8 -14.52 13.18 2.44
N SER A 9 -13.85 14.21 3.01
CA SER A 9 -13.62 15.48 2.32
C SER A 9 -12.67 15.34 1.13
N TYR A 10 -11.62 14.52 1.28
CA TYR A 10 -10.65 14.28 0.20
C TYR A 10 -11.26 13.46 -0.93
N ARG A 11 -12.06 12.43 -0.60
CA ARG A 11 -12.77 11.61 -1.59
C ARG A 11 -13.82 12.39 -2.37
N ALA A 12 -14.42 13.42 -1.78
CA ALA A 12 -15.42 14.24 -2.46
C ALA A 12 -14.83 14.98 -3.68
N ASP A 13 -13.53 15.22 -3.69
CA ASP A 13 -12.81 15.88 -4.77
C ASP A 13 -12.27 14.89 -5.83
N GLU A 14 -12.36 13.57 -5.59
CA GLU A 14 -11.92 12.56 -6.56
C GLU A 14 -12.96 12.36 -7.67
N ILE A 15 -12.54 12.51 -8.91
CA ILE A 15 -13.36 12.22 -10.10
C ILE A 15 -12.91 10.88 -10.68
N TRP A 16 -13.76 9.88 -10.56
CA TRP A 16 -13.53 8.56 -11.12
C TRP A 16 -14.01 8.48 -12.57
N THR A 17 -13.11 8.20 -13.49
CA THR A 17 -13.43 8.04 -14.92
C THR A 17 -13.86 6.62 -15.28
N LEU A 18 -13.68 5.67 -14.37
CA LEU A 18 -14.02 4.26 -14.54
C LEU A 18 -14.68 3.74 -13.26
N GLU A 19 -15.74 2.94 -13.43
CA GLU A 19 -16.28 2.17 -12.31
C GLU A 19 -15.35 0.98 -12.01
N LEU A 20 -14.93 0.87 -10.75
CA LEU A 20 -14.13 -0.26 -10.28
C LEU A 20 -15.01 -1.26 -9.54
N PRO A 21 -14.70 -2.57 -9.61
CA PRO A 21 -15.39 -3.58 -8.82
C PRO A 21 -15.39 -3.24 -7.34
N ARG A 22 -16.52 -3.42 -6.68
CA ARG A 22 -16.65 -3.21 -5.24
C ARG A 22 -16.39 -4.51 -4.49
N GLY A 23 -15.80 -4.39 -3.29
CA GLY A 23 -15.47 -5.55 -2.45
C GLY A 23 -14.26 -6.32 -2.96
N GLY A 24 -14.22 -7.60 -2.66
CA GLY A 24 -13.15 -8.54 -2.96
C GLY A 24 -12.96 -9.53 -1.81
N ASP A 25 -12.18 -10.58 -2.04
CA ASP A 25 -11.98 -11.69 -1.10
C ASP A 25 -10.71 -11.53 -0.24
N LEU A 26 -9.78 -10.65 -0.66
CA LEU A 26 -8.47 -10.50 -0.03
C LEU A 26 -8.24 -9.03 0.37
N PRO A 27 -8.32 -8.67 1.67
CA PRO A 27 -8.02 -7.32 2.11
C PRO A 27 -6.55 -6.97 1.88
N TRP A 28 -6.29 -5.88 1.15
CA TRP A 28 -4.95 -5.49 0.72
C TRP A 28 -4.74 -3.99 0.82
N ALA A 29 -3.80 -3.56 1.65
CA ALA A 29 -3.39 -2.18 1.76
C ALA A 29 -2.35 -1.84 0.69
N LEU A 30 -2.66 -0.89 -0.17
CA LEU A 30 -1.71 -0.33 -1.12
C LEU A 30 -1.22 1.02 -0.59
N PHE A 31 0.00 1.04 -0.08
CA PHE A 31 0.60 2.22 0.53
C PHE A 31 1.48 2.99 -0.45
N TYR A 32 1.35 4.30 -0.45
CA TYR A 32 2.26 5.20 -1.13
C TYR A 32 2.91 6.16 -0.11
N PRO A 33 4.26 6.18 0.01
CA PRO A 33 4.97 6.88 1.07
C PRO A 33 5.09 8.39 0.81
N ALA A 34 3.96 9.07 0.68
CA ALA A 34 3.87 10.52 0.51
C ALA A 34 2.54 11.05 1.06
N ASP A 35 2.41 12.36 1.08
CA ASP A 35 1.14 13.04 1.32
C ASP A 35 0.10 12.64 0.26
N TYR A 36 -1.18 12.64 0.65
CA TYR A 36 -2.28 12.31 -0.25
C TYR A 36 -2.26 13.13 -1.54
N SER A 37 -1.98 14.42 -1.48
CA SER A 37 -1.97 15.30 -2.65
C SER A 37 -0.93 14.88 -3.71
N ILE A 38 0.19 14.32 -3.26
CA ILE A 38 1.25 13.80 -4.13
C ILE A 38 0.88 12.40 -4.62
N GLY A 39 0.46 11.53 -3.71
CA GLY A 39 0.13 10.16 -4.04
C GLY A 39 -1.09 10.05 -4.94
N ALA A 40 -2.12 10.88 -4.71
CA ALA A 40 -3.31 10.91 -5.56
C ALA A 40 -3.04 11.39 -7.00
N ALA A 41 -1.92 12.04 -7.24
CA ALA A 41 -1.47 12.41 -8.59
C ALA A 41 -0.57 11.34 -9.24
N ASN A 42 -0.19 10.27 -8.51
CA ASN A 42 0.72 9.25 -9.00
C ASN A 42 -0.03 8.18 -9.81
N LEU A 43 0.25 8.10 -11.11
CA LEU A 43 -0.40 7.12 -11.99
C LEU A 43 -0.10 5.66 -11.61
N GLY A 44 1.08 5.39 -11.07
CA GLY A 44 1.50 4.03 -10.71
C GLY A 44 0.62 3.43 -9.62
N ILE A 45 0.32 4.18 -8.54
CA ILE A 45 -0.57 3.67 -7.49
C ILE A 45 -1.98 3.42 -8.01
N HIS A 46 -2.51 4.32 -8.84
CA HIS A 46 -3.85 4.15 -9.41
C HIS A 46 -3.92 2.95 -10.34
N TYR A 47 -2.88 2.73 -11.12
CA TYR A 47 -2.80 1.60 -12.03
C TYR A 47 -2.80 0.27 -11.25
N ILE A 48 -1.94 0.12 -10.24
CA ILE A 48 -1.89 -1.08 -9.40
C ILE A 48 -3.19 -1.27 -8.62
N PHE A 49 -3.74 -0.19 -8.05
CA PHE A 49 -5.03 -0.24 -7.35
C PHE A 49 -6.14 -0.78 -8.25
N ARG A 50 -6.24 -0.24 -9.47
CA ARG A 50 -7.20 -0.72 -10.47
C ARG A 50 -7.00 -2.21 -10.77
N ARG A 51 -5.76 -2.64 -11.03
CA ARG A 51 -5.45 -4.04 -11.35
C ARG A 51 -5.79 -4.99 -10.21
N LEU A 52 -5.53 -4.59 -8.96
CA LEU A 52 -5.95 -5.36 -7.79
C LEU A 52 -7.48 -5.52 -7.75
N LYS A 53 -8.21 -4.42 -7.91
CA LYS A 53 -9.68 -4.43 -7.94
C LYS A 53 -10.25 -5.29 -9.08
N GLU A 54 -9.71 -5.19 -10.29
CA GLU A 54 -10.12 -5.99 -11.45
C GLU A 54 -9.88 -7.50 -11.23
N ASN A 55 -8.90 -7.87 -10.38
CA ASN A 55 -8.62 -9.25 -10.00
C ASN A 55 -9.36 -9.71 -8.72
N GLY A 56 -10.37 -8.97 -8.27
CA GLY A 56 -11.23 -9.37 -7.15
C GLY A 56 -10.62 -9.14 -5.77
N VAL A 57 -9.54 -8.36 -5.67
CA VAL A 57 -8.89 -8.03 -4.40
C VAL A 57 -9.64 -6.87 -3.72
N ALA A 58 -9.87 -6.98 -2.41
CA ALA A 58 -10.40 -5.88 -1.59
C ALA A 58 -9.29 -4.86 -1.29
N ALA A 59 -8.73 -4.26 -2.35
CA ALA A 59 -7.65 -3.30 -2.24
C ALA A 59 -8.15 -1.94 -1.78
N GLU A 60 -7.37 -1.29 -0.90
CA GLU A 60 -7.60 0.07 -0.43
C GLU A 60 -6.28 0.84 -0.35
N ARG A 61 -6.33 2.13 -0.66
CA ARG A 61 -5.14 3.01 -0.73
C ARG A 61 -4.87 3.66 0.62
N LEU A 62 -3.60 3.71 1.00
CA LEU A 62 -3.09 4.41 2.17
C LEU A 62 -1.98 5.37 1.79
N PHE A 63 -1.88 6.47 2.54
CA PHE A 63 -0.86 7.50 2.38
C PHE A 63 -0.23 7.83 3.73
N SER A 64 0.96 8.46 3.73
CA SER A 64 1.64 8.82 4.97
C SER A 64 0.96 9.97 5.73
N SER A 65 0.28 10.86 5.02
CA SER A 65 -0.45 12.01 5.57
C SER A 65 -1.59 12.45 4.61
N PRO A 66 -2.55 13.26 5.05
CA PRO A 66 -2.72 13.82 6.40
C PRO A 66 -3.30 12.84 7.42
N ILE A 67 -3.89 11.71 6.99
CA ILE A 67 -4.47 10.70 7.87
C ILE A 67 -3.70 9.40 7.69
N SER A 68 -2.83 9.09 8.64
CA SER A 68 -2.06 7.84 8.65
C SER A 68 -2.88 6.66 9.18
N TYR A 69 -2.51 5.46 8.76
CA TYR A 69 -3.03 4.18 9.27
C TYR A 69 -4.52 3.91 9.01
N ARG A 70 -5.11 4.68 8.12
CA ARG A 70 -6.49 4.48 7.65
C ARG A 70 -6.55 4.64 6.14
N SER A 71 -7.31 3.78 5.49
CA SER A 71 -7.46 3.84 4.03
C SER A 71 -8.29 5.04 3.58
N VAL A 72 -7.95 5.59 2.42
CA VAL A 72 -8.74 6.66 1.81
C VAL A 72 -10.06 6.15 1.25
N ASP A 73 -10.12 4.88 0.82
CA ASP A 73 -11.25 4.34 0.07
C ASP A 73 -12.47 4.00 0.95
N ALA A 74 -12.26 3.42 2.12
CA ALA A 74 -13.33 3.02 3.01
C ALA A 74 -13.11 3.41 4.48
N ASP A 75 -12.08 4.18 4.76
CA ASP A 75 -11.69 4.58 6.13
C ASP A 75 -11.36 3.38 7.02
N THR A 76 -10.87 2.30 6.40
CA THR A 76 -10.51 1.05 7.07
C THR A 76 -9.21 1.21 7.85
N MET A 77 -9.19 0.74 9.08
CA MET A 77 -7.99 0.75 9.94
C MET A 77 -6.93 -0.21 9.42
N LEU A 78 -5.65 0.17 9.56
CA LEU A 78 -4.50 -0.58 9.05
C LEU A 78 -4.46 -2.03 9.54
N GLU A 79 -4.87 -2.30 10.77
CA GLU A 79 -4.86 -3.62 11.41
C GLU A 79 -5.80 -4.63 10.73
N ARG A 80 -6.65 -4.17 9.82
CA ARG A 80 -7.56 -5.03 9.05
C ARG A 80 -6.91 -5.65 7.81
N PHE A 81 -5.72 -5.19 7.45
CA PHE A 81 -5.05 -5.65 6.24
C PHE A 81 -3.97 -6.69 6.55
N PRO A 82 -4.16 -7.95 6.12
CA PRO A 82 -3.12 -8.98 6.26
C PRO A 82 -1.95 -8.78 5.29
N ILE A 83 -2.13 -7.94 4.27
CA ILE A 83 -1.12 -7.65 3.26
C ILE A 83 -1.00 -6.14 3.10
N ILE A 84 0.23 -5.65 3.14
CA ILE A 84 0.58 -4.25 2.86
C ILE A 84 1.63 -4.26 1.76
N THR A 85 1.36 -3.57 0.66
CA THR A 85 2.38 -3.33 -0.36
C THR A 85 2.66 -1.84 -0.50
N ALA A 86 3.94 -1.50 -0.64
CA ALA A 86 4.38 -0.13 -0.83
C ALA A 86 4.94 0.09 -2.24
N GLY A 87 4.43 1.13 -2.90
CA GLY A 87 4.98 1.64 -4.16
C GLY A 87 6.04 2.71 -3.87
N ILE A 88 7.31 2.37 -3.97
CA ILE A 88 8.41 3.26 -3.60
C ILE A 88 9.18 3.69 -4.86
N SER A 89 9.26 5.01 -5.07
CA SER A 89 9.89 5.57 -6.27
C SER A 89 11.36 5.92 -6.06
N TYR A 90 11.78 6.24 -4.83
CA TYR A 90 13.13 6.68 -4.50
C TYR A 90 13.45 6.43 -3.00
N GLU A 91 14.71 6.61 -2.60
CA GLU A 91 15.20 6.26 -1.26
C GLU A 91 14.50 7.03 -0.13
N GLY A 92 14.11 8.30 -0.36
CA GLY A 92 13.34 9.08 0.62
C GLY A 92 11.98 8.45 0.94
N GLY A 93 11.32 7.89 -0.06
CA GLY A 93 10.08 7.13 0.13
C GLY A 93 10.28 5.86 0.96
N PHE A 94 11.43 5.19 0.82
CA PHE A 94 11.80 4.07 1.66
C PHE A 94 11.95 4.47 3.14
N VAL A 95 12.61 5.59 3.41
CA VAL A 95 12.74 6.11 4.79
C VAL A 95 11.35 6.42 5.37
N THR A 96 10.50 7.11 4.62
CA THR A 96 9.12 7.39 5.02
C THR A 96 8.34 6.11 5.31
N PHE A 97 8.50 5.08 4.50
CA PHE A 97 7.85 3.79 4.73
C PHE A 97 8.33 3.12 6.02
N CYS A 98 9.63 3.11 6.28
CA CYS A 98 10.18 2.58 7.53
C CYS A 98 9.67 3.32 8.77
N GLU A 99 9.62 4.64 8.71
CA GLU A 99 9.09 5.47 9.80
C GLU A 99 7.59 5.23 10.01
N TRP A 100 6.84 5.11 8.93
CA TRP A 100 5.42 4.81 8.98
C TRP A 100 5.14 3.43 9.59
N LEU A 101 5.90 2.39 9.21
CA LEU A 101 5.79 1.05 9.83
C LEU A 101 6.09 1.08 11.33
N LYS A 102 7.14 1.80 11.75
CA LYS A 102 7.48 1.98 13.15
C LYS A 102 6.37 2.69 13.92
N GLY A 103 5.80 3.74 13.35
CA GLY A 103 4.68 4.47 13.95
C GLY A 103 3.40 3.64 14.08
N ALA A 104 3.23 2.64 13.21
CA ALA A 104 2.16 1.64 13.29
C ALA A 104 2.48 0.45 14.22
N ASN A 105 3.65 0.45 14.88
CA ASN A 105 4.17 -0.68 15.65
C ASN A 105 4.32 -1.98 14.84
N ILE A 106 4.59 -1.86 13.54
CA ILE A 106 4.90 -3.01 12.67
C ILE A 106 6.41 -3.19 12.62
N PRO A 107 6.94 -4.36 13.04
CA PRO A 107 8.38 -4.62 13.02
C PRO A 107 8.96 -4.55 11.61
N LEU A 108 10.14 -3.95 11.47
CA LEU A 108 10.85 -3.92 10.18
C LEU A 108 11.42 -5.30 9.81
N SER A 109 11.77 -6.11 10.81
CA SER A 109 12.31 -7.46 10.59
C SER A 109 11.22 -8.41 10.10
N PRO A 110 11.38 -9.06 8.92
CA PRO A 110 10.46 -10.11 8.45
C PRO A 110 10.29 -11.25 9.47
N TYR A 111 11.40 -11.66 10.11
CA TYR A 111 11.37 -12.71 11.15
C TYR A 111 10.48 -12.35 12.35
N GLU A 112 10.52 -11.11 12.81
CA GLU A 112 9.67 -10.65 13.92
C GLU A 112 8.21 -10.58 13.52
N ARG A 113 7.92 -10.22 12.26
CA ARG A 113 6.54 -10.19 11.72
C ARG A 113 5.95 -11.59 11.63
N GLU A 114 6.67 -12.53 11.05
CA GLU A 114 6.25 -13.93 10.93
C GLU A 114 5.91 -14.53 12.29
N LYS A 115 6.79 -14.34 13.27
CA LYS A 115 6.62 -14.90 14.61
C LYS A 115 5.37 -14.39 15.33
N ASN A 116 4.94 -13.17 15.05
CA ASN A 116 3.87 -12.50 15.78
C ASN A 116 2.61 -12.23 14.91
N SER A 117 2.50 -12.87 13.77
CA SER A 117 1.36 -12.76 12.85
C SER A 117 1.05 -11.31 12.41
N TYR A 118 2.10 -10.54 12.15
CA TYR A 118 1.97 -9.23 11.52
C TYR A 118 1.66 -9.36 10.02
N PRO A 119 1.21 -8.28 9.36
CA PRO A 119 0.94 -8.31 7.93
C PRO A 119 2.17 -8.64 7.09
N ILE A 120 1.96 -9.30 5.96
CA ILE A 120 2.98 -9.53 4.92
C ILE A 120 3.28 -8.20 4.25
N LEU A 121 4.56 -7.85 4.14
CA LEU A 121 5.02 -6.62 3.49
C LEU A 121 5.63 -6.90 2.12
N GLY A 122 5.07 -6.27 1.08
CA GLY A 122 5.63 -6.25 -0.26
C GLY A 122 6.13 -4.86 -0.65
N VAL A 123 7.19 -4.80 -1.44
CA VAL A 123 7.69 -3.55 -2.00
C VAL A 123 7.87 -3.68 -3.51
N GLY A 124 7.45 -2.64 -4.22
CA GLY A 124 7.65 -2.49 -5.65
C GLY A 124 7.90 -1.03 -6.03
N GLY A 125 7.93 -0.75 -7.32
CA GLY A 125 8.20 0.58 -7.87
C GLY A 125 9.66 0.78 -8.26
N ALA A 126 10.04 2.00 -8.64
CA ALA A 126 11.36 2.29 -9.21
C ALA A 126 12.53 1.90 -8.29
N ILE A 127 12.35 1.98 -6.97
CA ILE A 127 13.38 1.60 -5.99
C ILE A 127 13.82 0.14 -6.15
N SER A 128 12.93 -0.75 -6.57
CA SER A 128 13.26 -2.17 -6.75
C SER A 128 14.21 -2.42 -7.92
N TYR A 129 14.31 -1.51 -8.88
CA TYR A 129 15.30 -1.54 -9.96
C TYR A 129 16.60 -0.84 -9.56
N ILE A 130 16.49 0.28 -8.82
CA ILE A 130 17.64 1.10 -8.46
C ILE A 130 18.47 0.40 -7.38
N ASN A 131 17.81 -0.08 -6.33
CA ASN A 131 18.48 -0.72 -5.20
C ASN A 131 17.56 -1.76 -4.51
N PRO A 132 17.37 -2.93 -5.10
CA PRO A 132 16.53 -3.97 -4.51
C PRO A 132 17.02 -4.47 -3.15
N LEU A 133 18.32 -4.41 -2.89
CA LEU A 133 18.90 -4.83 -1.61
C LEU A 133 18.47 -3.92 -0.45
N LEU A 134 18.24 -2.62 -0.72
CA LEU A 134 17.77 -1.70 0.29
C LEU A 134 16.41 -2.13 0.86
N VAL A 135 15.50 -2.55 0.00
CA VAL A 135 14.12 -2.89 0.39
C VAL A 135 13.97 -4.35 0.83
N SER A 136 14.84 -5.24 0.38
CA SER A 136 14.77 -6.68 0.71
C SER A 136 15.00 -6.97 2.19
N GLY A 137 15.71 -6.08 2.91
CA GLY A 137 15.97 -6.25 4.35
C GLY A 137 14.73 -6.09 5.23
N ILE A 138 13.68 -5.45 4.74
CA ILE A 138 12.46 -5.18 5.50
C ILE A 138 11.18 -5.78 4.89
N SER A 139 11.21 -6.18 3.63
CA SER A 139 10.06 -6.75 2.94
C SER A 139 10.08 -8.27 2.92
N ASP A 140 8.92 -8.88 2.93
CA ASP A 140 8.74 -10.32 2.78
C ASP A 140 8.85 -10.74 1.31
N PHE A 141 8.51 -9.82 0.39
CA PHE A 141 8.77 -9.97 -1.04
C PHE A 141 9.03 -8.63 -1.73
N VAL A 142 9.78 -8.67 -2.83
CA VAL A 142 10.08 -7.51 -3.67
C VAL A 142 9.64 -7.79 -5.09
N VAL A 143 8.87 -6.88 -5.67
CA VAL A 143 8.43 -6.98 -7.07
C VAL A 143 9.48 -6.29 -7.94
N LEU A 144 10.22 -7.12 -8.70
CA LEU A 144 11.19 -6.65 -9.70
C LEU A 144 10.51 -6.70 -11.08
N GLY A 145 10.37 -5.55 -11.71
CA GLY A 145 9.76 -5.49 -13.03
C GLY A 145 8.42 -4.76 -13.04
N ASP A 146 7.71 -4.88 -14.16
CA ASP A 146 6.36 -4.34 -14.30
C ASP A 146 5.39 -5.21 -13.48
N ALA A 147 4.79 -4.59 -12.49
CA ALA A 147 3.82 -5.28 -11.63
C ALA A 147 2.60 -5.81 -12.39
N VAL A 148 2.31 -5.29 -13.58
CA VAL A 148 1.16 -5.70 -14.41
C VAL A 148 1.18 -7.19 -14.71
N ASP A 149 2.32 -7.69 -15.14
CA ASP A 149 2.47 -9.07 -15.56
C ASP A 149 2.61 -10.03 -14.38
N ILE A 150 3.13 -9.52 -13.25
CA ILE A 150 3.43 -10.32 -12.06
C ILE A 150 2.26 -10.36 -11.09
N LEU A 151 1.45 -9.31 -11.05
CA LEU A 151 0.40 -9.12 -10.04
C LEU A 151 -0.61 -10.29 -9.96
N PRO A 152 -1.10 -10.88 -11.08
CA PRO A 152 -2.00 -12.04 -11.00
C PRO A 152 -1.40 -13.22 -10.24
N TYR A 153 -0.12 -13.50 -10.45
CA TYR A 153 0.60 -14.60 -9.77
C TYR A 153 0.77 -14.31 -8.28
N ILE A 154 1.09 -13.05 -7.93
CA ILE A 154 1.21 -12.66 -6.51
C ILE A 154 -0.15 -12.82 -5.82
N ILE A 155 -1.24 -12.38 -6.45
CA ILE A 155 -2.59 -12.51 -5.90
C ILE A 155 -2.94 -13.99 -5.68
N GLU A 156 -2.62 -14.86 -6.62
CA GLU A 156 -2.86 -16.31 -6.50
C GLU A 156 -2.07 -16.91 -5.32
N CYS A 157 -0.82 -16.51 -5.14
CA CYS A 157 0.00 -16.96 -4.00
C CYS A 157 -0.50 -16.47 -2.64
N MET A 158 -1.22 -15.35 -2.60
CA MET A 158 -1.72 -14.75 -1.36
C MET A 158 -3.13 -15.23 -0.96
N ARG A 159 -3.82 -15.96 -1.82
CA ARG A 159 -5.11 -16.62 -1.55
C ARG A 159 -4.93 -17.98 -0.90
#